data_fb321dad36c021de87fe8523af93e834
#
_entry.id   fb321dad36c021de87fe8523af93e834
#
_cell.length_a   1.000
_cell.length_b   1.000
_cell.length_c   1.000
_cell.angle_alpha   90.00
_cell.angle_beta   90.00
_cell.angle_gamma   90.00
#
_symmetry.space_group_name_H-M   'P 1'
#
loop_
_entity.id
_entity.type
_entity.pdbx_description
1 polymer ?
#
loop_
_entity_poly.entity_id
_entity_poly.type
_entity_poly.pdbx_seq_one_letter_code
_entity_poly.pdbx_strand_id
1 'polypeptide(L)'
;MRLLIIADEDPRTRDHVMKVFGDKDYQIVAPDSVDLVLKDVLRKEAPVVLLGNVFDNMPAGDLIPILKKCNKNLTIILVSNEESLPLLRKLRREGIFYHALKPAREEDRDELLQAVRCAFANITGLSGPVGAAAKGHS
;
A
#
# COMPACT_ATOMS: atom_id res chain seq x y z
N MET A 1 -13.53 11.68 -0.45
CA MET A 1 -13.10 10.59 0.46
C MET A 1 -11.85 9.93 -0.09
N ARG A 2 -10.91 9.61 0.78
CA ARG A 2 -9.64 9.05 0.35
C ARG A 2 -9.78 7.58 -0.02
N LEU A 3 -9.30 7.20 -1.20
CA LEU A 3 -9.44 5.85 -1.72
C LEU A 3 -8.28 4.97 -1.30
N LEU A 4 -8.58 3.87 -0.62
CA LEU A 4 -7.61 2.89 -0.16
C LEU A 4 -7.91 1.57 -0.86
N ILE A 5 -6.96 1.08 -1.65
CA ILE A 5 -7.12 -0.15 -2.42
C ILE A 5 -6.34 -1.25 -1.72
N ILE A 6 -6.99 -2.36 -1.41
CA ILE A 6 -6.33 -3.51 -0.80
C ILE A 6 -6.15 -4.56 -1.88
N ALA A 7 -4.91 -4.79 -2.29
CA ALA A 7 -4.56 -5.75 -3.33
C ALA A 7 -3.73 -6.88 -2.72
N ASP A 8 -4.40 -7.87 -2.17
CA ASP A 8 -3.75 -9.00 -1.53
C ASP A 8 -4.61 -10.24 -1.75
N GLU A 9 -4.00 -11.32 -2.22
CA GLU A 9 -4.77 -12.53 -2.47
C GLU A 9 -4.97 -13.36 -1.21
N ASP A 10 -4.31 -13.06 -0.10
CA ASP A 10 -4.50 -13.79 1.14
C ASP A 10 -5.75 -13.25 1.87
N PRO A 11 -6.83 -14.06 1.98
CA PRO A 11 -8.07 -13.59 2.60
C PRO A 11 -7.87 -13.17 4.05
N ARG A 12 -6.97 -13.83 4.77
CA ARG A 12 -6.75 -13.51 6.18
C ARG A 12 -6.12 -12.12 6.32
N THR A 13 -5.15 -11.81 5.47
CA THR A 13 -4.54 -10.49 5.49
C THR A 13 -5.54 -9.42 5.08
N ARG A 14 -6.35 -9.69 4.04
CA ARG A 14 -7.39 -8.74 3.65
C ARG A 14 -8.33 -8.43 4.80
N ASP A 15 -8.78 -9.47 5.52
CA ASP A 15 -9.70 -9.28 6.63
C ASP A 15 -9.06 -8.47 7.76
N HIS A 16 -7.80 -8.75 8.07
CA HIS A 16 -7.10 -8.00 9.11
C HIS A 16 -6.95 -6.53 8.73
N VAL A 17 -6.59 -6.27 7.47
CA VAL A 17 -6.41 -4.91 6.98
C VAL A 17 -7.76 -4.18 6.99
N MET A 18 -8.81 -4.82 6.54
CA MET A 18 -10.13 -4.20 6.52
C MET A 18 -10.59 -3.85 7.93
N LYS A 19 -10.25 -4.66 8.92
CA LYS A 19 -10.60 -4.33 10.32
C LYS A 19 -9.84 -3.12 10.83
N VAL A 20 -8.61 -2.94 10.39
CA VAL A 20 -7.82 -1.77 10.80
C VAL A 20 -8.49 -0.48 10.34
N PHE A 21 -9.04 -0.47 9.11
CA PHE A 21 -9.56 0.74 8.49
C PHE A 21 -11.08 0.83 8.44
N GLY A 22 -11.78 -0.20 8.88
CA GLY A 22 -13.23 -0.28 8.68
C GLY A 22 -14.03 0.80 9.38
N ASP A 23 -13.52 1.35 10.48
CA ASP A 23 -14.19 2.42 11.20
C ASP A 23 -13.51 3.77 10.98
N LYS A 24 -12.65 3.87 9.97
CA LYS A 24 -11.96 5.11 9.65
C LYS A 24 -12.62 5.76 8.43
N ASP A 25 -12.18 6.97 8.14
CA ASP A 25 -12.80 7.77 7.09
C ASP A 25 -12.12 7.53 5.75
N TYR A 26 -12.16 6.29 5.27
CA TYR A 26 -11.59 5.92 3.97
C TYR A 26 -12.63 5.22 3.12
N GLN A 27 -12.52 5.41 1.81
CA GLN A 27 -13.27 4.59 0.86
C GLN A 27 -12.38 3.38 0.57
N ILE A 28 -12.80 2.20 1.01
CA ILE A 28 -11.99 0.98 0.90
C ILE A 28 -12.55 0.10 -0.21
N VAL A 29 -11.67 -0.35 -1.11
CA VAL A 29 -12.03 -1.35 -2.10
C VAL A 29 -11.00 -2.46 -2.01
N ALA A 30 -11.45 -3.69 -2.21
CA ALA A 30 -10.59 -4.88 -2.17
C ALA A 30 -10.85 -5.73 -3.39
N PRO A 31 -10.35 -5.30 -4.56
CA PRO A 31 -10.59 -6.04 -5.79
C PRO A 31 -9.90 -7.39 -5.76
N ASP A 32 -10.38 -8.33 -6.56
CA ASP A 32 -9.82 -9.67 -6.58
C ASP A 32 -9.02 -9.97 -7.85
N SER A 33 -8.82 -8.98 -8.72
CA SER A 33 -8.02 -9.17 -9.92
C SER A 33 -7.22 -7.92 -10.27
N VAL A 34 -6.15 -8.12 -11.03
CA VAL A 34 -5.31 -7.01 -11.49
C VAL A 34 -6.14 -6.04 -12.34
N ASP A 35 -7.03 -6.57 -13.19
CA ASP A 35 -7.87 -5.71 -14.04
C ASP A 35 -8.69 -4.72 -13.20
N LEU A 36 -9.26 -5.19 -12.11
CA LEU A 36 -10.07 -4.32 -11.25
C LEU A 36 -9.20 -3.32 -10.50
N VAL A 37 -8.01 -3.73 -10.08
CA VAL A 37 -7.09 -2.80 -9.43
C VAL A 37 -6.69 -1.70 -10.41
N LEU A 38 -6.37 -2.07 -11.66
CA LEU A 38 -5.98 -1.08 -12.66
C LEU A 38 -7.09 -0.08 -12.93
N LYS A 39 -8.34 -0.56 -12.94
CA LYS A 39 -9.48 0.33 -13.14
C LYS A 39 -9.53 1.40 -12.05
N ASP A 40 -9.31 1.00 -10.80
CA ASP A 40 -9.32 1.94 -9.69
C ASP A 40 -8.10 2.85 -9.70
N VAL A 41 -6.94 2.32 -10.08
CA VAL A 41 -5.69 3.07 -10.10
C VAL A 41 -5.72 4.15 -11.19
N LEU A 42 -6.45 3.91 -12.28
CA LEU A 42 -6.54 4.88 -13.38
C LEU A 42 -7.44 6.07 -13.05
N ARG A 43 -8.12 6.03 -11.92
CA ARG A 43 -8.94 7.18 -11.52
C ARG A 43 -8.04 8.38 -11.26
N LYS A 44 -8.60 9.56 -11.38
CA LYS A 44 -7.81 10.79 -11.25
C LYS A 44 -7.30 11.03 -9.84
N GLU A 45 -7.99 10.53 -8.84
CA GLU A 45 -7.53 10.68 -7.46
C GLU A 45 -6.21 9.94 -7.30
N ALA A 46 -5.44 10.34 -6.33
CA ALA A 46 -4.18 9.69 -6.03
C ALA A 46 -4.42 8.65 -4.92
N PRO A 47 -4.73 7.41 -5.28
CA PRO A 47 -5.06 6.41 -4.27
C PRO A 47 -3.82 5.88 -3.57
N VAL A 48 -4.06 5.23 -2.43
CA VAL A 48 -3.02 4.46 -1.76
C VAL A 48 -3.36 2.99 -1.96
N VAL A 49 -2.40 2.20 -2.41
CA VAL A 49 -2.57 0.75 -2.58
C VAL A 49 -1.80 0.03 -1.51
N LEU A 50 -2.49 -0.83 -0.76
CA LEU A 50 -1.85 -1.76 0.17
C LEU A 50 -1.66 -3.06 -0.60
N LEU A 51 -0.41 -3.38 -0.95
CA LEU A 51 -0.08 -4.48 -1.83
C LEU A 51 0.58 -5.60 -1.06
N GLY A 52 0.08 -6.82 -1.23
CA GLY A 52 0.70 -8.01 -0.66
C GLY A 52 1.85 -8.51 -1.53
N ASN A 53 2.55 -9.55 -1.07
CA ASN A 53 3.67 -10.12 -1.83
C ASN A 53 3.23 -10.68 -3.17
N VAL A 54 2.05 -11.25 -3.22
CA VAL A 54 1.48 -11.83 -4.44
C VAL A 54 0.03 -11.40 -4.53
N PHE A 55 -0.39 -10.97 -5.69
CA PHE A 55 -1.80 -10.64 -5.93
C PHE A 55 -2.17 -11.11 -7.34
N ASP A 56 -3.26 -11.85 -7.43
CA ASP A 56 -3.78 -12.38 -8.70
C ASP A 56 -2.66 -13.13 -9.45
N ASN A 57 -1.92 -13.95 -8.71
CA ASN A 57 -0.80 -14.75 -9.20
C ASN A 57 0.39 -13.92 -9.71
N MET A 58 0.43 -12.64 -9.43
CA MET A 58 1.57 -11.80 -9.81
C MET A 58 2.36 -11.40 -8.59
N PRO A 59 3.69 -11.60 -8.59
CA PRO A 59 4.53 -11.08 -7.51
C PRO A 59 4.49 -9.56 -7.48
N ALA A 60 4.65 -8.98 -6.30
CA ALA A 60 4.66 -7.54 -6.15
C ALA A 60 5.69 -6.87 -7.07
N GLY A 61 6.87 -7.49 -7.21
CA GLY A 61 7.93 -6.92 -8.07
C GLY A 61 7.53 -6.76 -9.52
N ASP A 62 6.60 -7.60 -10.01
CA ASP A 62 6.10 -7.48 -11.38
C ASP A 62 4.96 -6.49 -11.46
N LEU A 63 4.16 -6.40 -10.42
CA LEU A 63 2.96 -5.56 -10.43
C LEU A 63 3.26 -4.08 -10.20
N ILE A 64 4.22 -3.76 -9.33
CA ILE A 64 4.55 -2.37 -9.01
C ILE A 64 4.87 -1.53 -10.23
N PRO A 65 5.73 -1.98 -11.16
CA PRO A 65 6.01 -1.16 -12.36
C PRO A 65 4.76 -0.90 -13.20
N ILE A 66 3.87 -1.89 -13.29
CA ILE A 66 2.64 -1.75 -14.06
C ILE A 66 1.75 -0.68 -13.42
N LEU A 67 1.57 -0.75 -12.10
CA LEU A 67 0.74 0.21 -11.39
C LEU A 67 1.30 1.63 -11.51
N LYS A 68 2.61 1.78 -11.38
CA LYS A 68 3.23 3.10 -11.45
C LYS A 68 3.16 3.69 -12.86
N LYS A 69 3.17 2.85 -13.88
CA LYS A 69 2.98 3.34 -15.25
C LYS A 69 1.55 3.82 -15.48
N CYS A 70 0.58 3.17 -14.85
CA CYS A 70 -0.81 3.57 -14.99
C CYS A 70 -1.12 4.86 -14.25
N ASN A 71 -0.46 5.08 -13.12
CA ASN A 71 -0.69 6.29 -12.33
C ASN A 71 0.58 6.58 -11.51
N LYS A 72 1.39 7.50 -12.00
CA LYS A 72 2.64 7.84 -11.33
C LYS A 72 2.44 8.50 -9.98
N ASN A 73 1.24 9.00 -9.70
CA ASN A 73 0.93 9.64 -8.43
C ASN A 73 0.41 8.68 -7.38
N LEU A 74 0.30 7.40 -7.74
CA LEU A 74 -0.12 6.37 -6.83
C LEU A 74 0.92 6.15 -5.72
N THR A 75 0.46 5.93 -4.52
CA THR A 75 1.34 5.55 -3.42
C THR A 75 1.13 4.09 -3.08
N ILE A 76 2.20 3.31 -3.05
CA ILE A 76 2.13 1.88 -2.77
C ILE A 76 2.80 1.58 -1.44
N ILE A 77 2.08 0.91 -0.56
CA ILE A 77 2.63 0.40 0.70
C ILE A 77 2.62 -1.12 0.58
N LEU A 78 3.79 -1.74 0.73
CA LEU A 78 3.88 -3.19 0.74
C LEU A 78 3.49 -3.68 2.12
N VAL A 79 2.51 -4.58 2.20
CA VAL A 79 2.08 -5.17 3.47
C VAL A 79 2.50 -6.63 3.46
N SER A 80 3.56 -6.95 4.15
CA SER A 80 4.17 -8.26 4.02
C SER A 80 5.11 -8.53 5.19
N ASN A 81 5.31 -9.81 5.50
CA ASN A 81 6.28 -10.22 6.50
C ASN A 81 7.61 -10.61 5.84
N GLU A 82 7.87 -10.09 4.63
CA GLU A 82 9.09 -10.37 3.89
C GLU A 82 10.33 -9.91 4.66
N GLU A 83 11.35 -10.73 4.72
CA GLU A 83 12.58 -10.39 5.42
C GLU A 83 13.80 -10.30 4.49
N SER A 84 13.64 -10.62 3.23
CA SER A 84 14.76 -10.56 2.29
C SER A 84 15.14 -9.11 2.01
N LEU A 85 16.27 -8.67 2.51
CA LEU A 85 16.75 -7.31 2.29
C LEU A 85 16.98 -7.01 0.80
N PRO A 86 17.59 -7.94 0.01
CA PRO A 86 17.74 -7.65 -1.42
C PRO A 86 16.41 -7.43 -2.12
N LEU A 87 15.39 -8.23 -1.80
CA LEU A 87 14.08 -8.06 -2.40
C LEU A 87 13.46 -6.73 -1.97
N LEU A 88 13.51 -6.39 -0.69
CA LEU A 88 12.95 -5.13 -0.21
C LEU A 88 13.64 -3.93 -0.83
N ARG A 89 14.95 -4.00 -1.02
CA ARG A 89 15.68 -2.92 -1.68
C ARG A 89 15.25 -2.77 -3.12
N LYS A 90 15.03 -3.91 -3.82
CA LYS A 90 14.56 -3.87 -5.19
C LYS A 90 13.18 -3.22 -5.26
N LEU A 91 12.27 -3.61 -4.37
CA LEU A 91 10.90 -3.06 -4.36
C LEU A 91 10.91 -1.56 -4.05
N ARG A 92 11.80 -1.11 -3.17
CA ARG A 92 11.92 0.31 -2.90
C ARG A 92 12.41 1.08 -4.12
N ARG A 93 13.35 0.51 -4.87
CA ARG A 93 13.81 1.14 -6.11
C ARG A 93 12.69 1.20 -7.14
N GLU A 94 11.77 0.24 -7.10
CA GLU A 94 10.64 0.22 -8.03
C GLU A 94 9.53 1.17 -7.61
N GLY A 95 9.55 1.66 -6.37
CA GLY A 95 8.67 2.74 -6.00
C GLY A 95 7.71 2.51 -4.87
N ILE A 96 7.96 1.55 -3.98
CA ILE A 96 7.10 1.47 -2.80
C ILE A 96 7.42 2.63 -1.86
N PHE A 97 6.38 3.14 -1.22
CA PHE A 97 6.49 4.24 -0.27
C PHE A 97 6.95 3.72 1.09
N TYR A 98 6.46 2.58 1.50
CA TYR A 98 6.74 2.03 2.82
C TYR A 98 6.52 0.52 2.81
N HIS A 99 7.22 -0.19 3.71
CA HIS A 99 6.98 -1.61 3.93
C HIS A 99 6.46 -1.79 5.35
N ALA A 100 5.23 -2.24 5.49
CA ALA A 100 4.61 -2.51 6.78
C ALA A 100 4.42 -4.01 6.95
N LEU A 101 4.51 -4.49 8.17
CA LEU A 101 4.25 -5.89 8.47
C LEU A 101 2.74 -6.17 8.39
N LYS A 102 2.39 -7.42 8.15
CA LYS A 102 0.98 -7.83 8.17
C LYS A 102 0.41 -7.52 9.55
N PRO A 103 -0.79 -6.94 9.64
CA PRO A 103 -1.30 -6.41 10.91
C PRO A 103 -1.91 -7.47 11.81
N ALA A 104 -1.10 -8.40 12.28
CA ALA A 104 -1.54 -9.46 13.17
C ALA A 104 -1.57 -9.00 14.63
N ARG A 105 -0.67 -8.11 15.03
CA ARG A 105 -0.59 -7.62 16.40
C ARG A 105 -0.98 -6.16 16.44
N GLU A 106 -1.31 -5.66 17.64
CA GLU A 106 -1.76 -4.29 17.80
C GLU A 106 -0.73 -3.28 17.31
N GLU A 107 0.54 -3.48 17.65
CA GLU A 107 1.57 -2.55 17.19
C GLU A 107 1.74 -2.57 15.68
N ASP A 108 1.52 -3.71 15.04
CA ASP A 108 1.59 -3.80 13.57
C ASP A 108 0.41 -3.06 12.95
N ARG A 109 -0.76 -3.14 13.57
CA ARG A 109 -1.94 -2.41 13.09
C ARG A 109 -1.74 -0.91 13.21
N ASP A 110 -1.15 -0.46 14.34
CA ASP A 110 -0.87 0.96 14.56
C ASP A 110 0.14 1.47 13.54
N GLU A 111 1.16 0.68 13.23
CA GLU A 111 2.17 1.07 12.25
C GLU A 111 1.54 1.21 10.86
N LEU A 112 0.70 0.26 10.47
CA LEU A 112 0.05 0.31 9.17
C LEU A 112 -0.87 1.52 9.07
N LEU A 113 -1.63 1.80 10.12
CA LEU A 113 -2.52 2.95 10.13
C LEU A 113 -1.72 4.25 9.98
N GLN A 114 -0.61 4.36 10.67
CA GLN A 114 0.24 5.54 10.60
C GLN A 114 0.86 5.68 9.20
N ALA A 115 1.30 4.57 8.61
CA ALA A 115 1.88 4.59 7.27
C ALA A 115 0.87 5.10 6.24
N VAL A 116 -0.39 4.67 6.34
CA VAL A 116 -1.44 5.12 5.43
C VAL A 116 -1.73 6.60 5.63
N ARG A 117 -1.77 7.06 6.88
CA ARG A 117 -1.98 8.49 7.16
C ARG A 117 -0.86 9.33 6.54
N CYS A 118 0.38 8.87 6.68
CA CYS A 118 1.53 9.58 6.10
C CYS A 118 1.45 9.59 4.58
N ALA A 119 1.02 8.48 3.98
CA ALA A 119 0.89 8.38 2.53
C ALA A 119 -0.11 9.42 2.00
N PHE A 120 -1.27 9.51 2.62
CA PHE A 120 -2.27 10.47 2.18
C PHE A 120 -1.84 11.93 2.46
N ALA A 121 -1.18 12.18 3.57
CA ALA A 121 -0.66 13.51 3.86
C ALA A 121 0.39 13.92 2.83
N ASN A 122 1.24 12.97 2.42
CA ASN A 122 2.26 13.24 1.41
C ASN A 122 1.63 13.55 0.05
N ILE A 123 0.56 12.84 -0.31
CA ILE A 123 -0.14 13.09 -1.56
C ILE A 123 -0.71 14.50 -1.57
N THR A 124 -1.24 14.97 -0.46
CA THR A 124 -1.82 16.32 -0.41
C THR A 124 -0.76 17.40 -0.27
N GLY A 125 0.50 17.02 -0.06
CA GLY A 125 1.57 17.99 0.10
C GLY A 125 1.66 18.60 1.47
N LEU A 126 0.88 18.13 2.41
CA LEU A 126 0.86 18.71 3.74
C LEU A 126 2.00 18.25 4.63
N SER A 127 2.46 17.04 4.41
CA SER A 127 3.49 16.51 5.29
C SER A 127 4.88 16.92 4.91
N GLY A 128 5.05 17.44 3.75
CA GLY A 128 6.40 17.73 3.31
C GLY A 128 7.18 16.48 3.32
N PRO A 129 8.35 16.59 3.42
CA PRO A 129 9.23 15.49 3.22
C PRO A 129 9.24 14.64 4.38
N VAL A 130 8.52 14.71 5.04
CA VAL A 130 8.55 13.88 5.99
C VAL A 130 8.91 12.78 5.73
N GLY A 131 8.66 12.96 4.83
CA GLY A 131 9.05 11.95 4.46
C GLY A 131 10.02 11.73 5.13
N ALA A 132 10.17 12.43 5.21
CA ALA A 132 11.01 12.28 5.77
C ALA A 132 10.75 11.32 6.62
N ALA A 133 9.94 11.46 7.00
CA ALA A 133 9.78 10.63 7.89
C ALA A 133 10.12 9.45 7.52
N ALA A 134 9.91 9.49 6.94
CA ALA A 134 10.13 8.39 6.72
C ALA A 134 11.29 7.97 6.79
N LYS A 135 11.66 8.35 7.08
CA LYS A 135 12.43 7.84 7.08
C LYS A 135 12.61 7.00 7.63
N GLY A 136 12.24 6.93 7.67
CA GLY A 136 12.35 6.17 7.91
C GLY A 136 12.54 5.51 7.99
N HIS A 137 12.63 5.48 8.23
CA HIS A 137 12.78 4.73 8.24
C HIS A 137 12.98 4.11 7.65
N SER A 138 13.09 4.34 7.32
CA SER A 138 13.26 3.66 6.78
C SER A 138 13.85 3.26 6.68
#